data_e84c37fe3584beed60cae31ece13bf22
#
_entry.id   e84c37fe3584beed60cae31ece13bf22
#
_cell.length_a   1.000
_cell.length_b   1.000
_cell.length_c   1.000
_cell.angle_alpha   90.00
_cell.angle_beta   90.00
_cell.angle_gamma   90.00
#
_symmetry.space_group_name_H-M   'P 1'
#
loop_
_entity.id
_entity.type
_entity.pdbx_description
1 polymer ?
#
loop_
_entity_poly.entity_id
_entity_poly.type
_entity_poly.pdbx_seq_one_letter_code
_entity_poly.pdbx_strand_id
1 'polypeptide(L)'
;MTTIGLKRIYEAPSPNDGYRVLVDRVWPRGMTKEKADIDLWAKDIAPTDNLRKWFCHDPAKWNDFQIKYREELEGNKPALEDLIATAKARGGRLTLLYGAKDEEHNQAVVLHEFMQTL
;
A
#
# COMPACT_ATOMS: atom_id res chain seq x y z
N MET A 1 2.43 19.90 -0.54
CA MET A 1 1.34 18.98 -0.23
C MET A 1 1.54 17.68 -0.96
N THR A 2 1.36 16.55 -0.30
CA THR A 2 1.57 15.24 -0.92
C THR A 2 0.25 14.64 -1.37
N THR A 3 0.17 14.23 -2.63
CA THR A 3 -1.00 13.54 -3.17
C THR A 3 -0.74 12.05 -3.12
N ILE A 4 -1.67 11.29 -2.54
CA ILE A 4 -1.55 9.84 -2.40
C ILE A 4 -2.60 9.15 -3.25
N GLY A 5 -2.17 8.32 -4.18
CA GLY A 5 -3.04 7.57 -5.06
C GLY A 5 -2.92 6.06 -4.86
N LEU A 6 -3.86 5.32 -5.44
CA LEU A 6 -3.90 3.87 -5.42
C LEU A 6 -3.86 3.35 -6.86
N LYS A 7 -3.15 2.23 -7.07
CA LYS A 7 -3.06 1.61 -8.39
C LYS A 7 -2.72 0.13 -8.23
N ARG A 8 -3.35 -0.73 -9.03
CA ARG A 8 -2.94 -2.12 -9.06
C ARG A 8 -1.56 -2.22 -9.72
N ILE A 9 -0.70 -3.09 -9.16
CA ILE A 9 0.66 -3.30 -9.70
C ILE A 9 0.64 -3.78 -11.15
N TYR A 10 -0.47 -4.42 -11.58
CA TYR A 10 -0.62 -4.97 -12.93
C TYR A 10 -0.99 -3.91 -13.99
N GLU A 11 -1.36 -2.71 -13.57
CA GLU A 11 -1.59 -1.60 -14.48
C GLU A 11 -0.26 -1.00 -14.92
N ALA A 12 -0.22 -0.50 -16.16
CA ALA A 12 1.02 0.03 -16.72
C ALA A 12 1.56 1.21 -15.92
N PRO A 13 2.88 1.28 -15.66
CA PRO A 13 3.47 2.44 -15.03
C PRO A 13 3.22 3.72 -15.82
N SER A 14 3.11 4.84 -15.11
CA SER A 14 2.91 6.16 -15.71
C SER A 14 3.87 7.16 -15.07
N PRO A 15 4.38 8.14 -15.85
CA PRO A 15 5.19 9.21 -15.27
C PRO A 15 4.46 10.01 -14.19
N ASN A 16 3.12 9.98 -14.22
CA ASN A 16 2.29 10.69 -13.24
C ASN A 16 2.18 9.95 -11.90
N ASP A 17 2.68 8.71 -11.81
CA ASP A 17 2.61 7.92 -10.58
C ASP A 17 3.51 8.49 -9.47
N GLY A 18 4.57 9.19 -9.84
CA GLY A 18 5.53 9.73 -8.88
C GLY A 18 6.30 8.63 -8.17
N TYR A 19 6.32 8.68 -6.84
CA TYR A 19 7.00 7.67 -6.01
C TYR A 19 6.14 6.41 -5.95
N ARG A 20 6.59 5.35 -6.59
CA ARG A 20 5.84 4.08 -6.72
C ARG A 20 6.27 3.12 -5.61
N VAL A 21 5.34 2.83 -4.69
CA VAL A 21 5.62 2.02 -3.50
C VAL A 21 4.69 0.82 -3.46
N LEU A 22 5.26 -0.39 -3.49
CA LEU A 22 4.49 -1.63 -3.35
C LEU A 22 4.21 -1.87 -1.86
N VAL A 23 2.94 -2.07 -1.52
CA VAL A 23 2.51 -2.23 -0.12
C VAL A 23 1.94 -3.63 0.17
N ASP A 24 2.27 -4.61 -0.64
CA ASP A 24 1.96 -6.02 -0.38
C ASP A 24 3.08 -6.65 0.46
N ARG A 25 2.72 -7.59 1.33
CA ARG A 25 3.72 -8.34 2.11
C ARG A 25 4.44 -9.36 1.25
N VAL A 26 3.74 -9.94 0.27
CA VAL A 26 4.27 -10.97 -0.62
C VAL A 26 4.39 -10.39 -2.03
N TRP A 27 5.45 -10.73 -2.74
CA TRP A 27 5.66 -10.26 -4.11
C TRP A 27 4.50 -10.72 -5.01
N PRO A 28 3.94 -9.82 -5.83
CA PRO A 28 2.79 -10.16 -6.69
C PRO A 28 3.14 -11.24 -7.71
N ARG A 29 2.25 -12.22 -7.84
CA ARG A 29 2.46 -13.36 -8.74
C ARG A 29 2.55 -12.89 -10.19
N GLY A 30 3.53 -13.42 -10.92
CA GLY A 30 3.70 -13.15 -12.34
C GLY A 30 4.27 -11.79 -12.70
N MET A 31 4.61 -10.98 -11.68
CA MET A 31 5.14 -9.64 -11.91
C MET A 31 6.67 -9.66 -11.88
N THR A 32 7.31 -9.18 -12.94
CA THR A 32 8.77 -8.99 -12.95
C THR A 32 9.13 -7.64 -12.33
N LYS A 33 10.38 -7.49 -11.91
CA LYS A 33 10.85 -6.21 -11.37
C LYS A 33 10.77 -5.10 -12.40
N GLU A 34 11.08 -5.40 -13.65
CA GLU A 34 11.02 -4.42 -14.75
C GLU A 34 9.60 -3.94 -14.97
N LYS A 35 8.62 -4.85 -14.98
CA LYS A 35 7.21 -4.50 -15.18
C LYS A 35 6.63 -3.77 -13.99
N ALA A 36 7.03 -4.16 -12.77
CA ALA A 36 6.58 -3.52 -11.54
C ALA A 36 7.03 -2.07 -11.46
N ASP A 37 8.25 -1.80 -11.90
CA ASP A 37 8.84 -0.45 -11.92
C ASP A 37 8.61 0.29 -10.61
N ILE A 38 8.87 -0.39 -9.49
CA ILE A 38 8.68 0.19 -8.17
C ILE A 38 9.95 0.90 -7.70
N ASP A 39 9.75 1.97 -6.93
CA ASP A 39 10.85 2.68 -6.27
C ASP A 39 11.17 2.06 -4.91
N LEU A 40 10.17 1.48 -4.26
CA LEU A 40 10.33 0.84 -2.96
C LEU A 40 9.32 -0.27 -2.78
N TRP A 41 9.74 -1.38 -2.18
CA TRP A 41 8.84 -2.42 -1.69
C TRP A 41 8.75 -2.28 -0.18
N ALA A 42 7.65 -1.69 0.30
CA ALA A 42 7.45 -1.38 1.71
C ALA A 42 6.70 -2.50 2.43
N LYS A 43 7.26 -3.72 2.40
CA LYS A 43 6.57 -4.89 2.97
C LYS A 43 6.37 -4.79 4.49
N ASP A 44 7.20 -4.01 5.18
CA ASP A 44 7.10 -3.89 6.64
C ASP A 44 5.88 -3.10 7.11
N ILE A 45 5.28 -2.28 6.23
CA ILE A 45 4.05 -1.56 6.54
C ILE A 45 2.80 -2.27 6.01
N ALA A 46 2.99 -3.38 5.27
CA ALA A 46 1.88 -4.24 4.87
C ALA A 46 1.34 -4.97 6.11
N PRO A 47 0.11 -5.52 6.04
CA PRO A 47 -0.40 -6.32 7.15
C PRO A 47 0.56 -7.46 7.48
N THR A 48 0.65 -7.79 8.77
CA THR A 48 1.45 -8.95 9.20
C THR A 48 0.95 -10.22 8.51
N ASP A 49 1.81 -11.25 8.43
CA ASP A 49 1.42 -12.52 7.84
C ASP A 49 0.19 -13.12 8.53
N ASN A 50 0.13 -13.02 9.87
CA ASN A 50 -1.02 -13.50 10.63
C ASN A 50 -2.31 -12.79 10.23
N LEU A 51 -2.28 -11.46 10.13
CA LEU A 51 -3.46 -10.69 9.75
C LEU A 51 -3.85 -10.96 8.30
N ARG A 52 -2.87 -11.01 7.40
CA ARG A 52 -3.09 -11.29 5.98
C ARG A 52 -3.76 -12.64 5.78
N LYS A 53 -3.26 -13.68 6.45
CA LYS A 53 -3.80 -15.04 6.35
C LYS A 53 -5.19 -15.14 6.96
N TRP A 54 -5.41 -14.46 8.07
CA TRP A 54 -6.73 -14.43 8.71
C TRP A 54 -7.77 -13.79 7.81
N PHE A 55 -7.43 -12.66 7.19
CA PHE A 55 -8.35 -11.95 6.28
C PHE A 55 -8.64 -12.77 5.02
N CYS A 56 -7.60 -13.26 4.37
CA CYS A 56 -7.67 -14.12 3.17
C CYS A 56 -8.65 -13.59 2.10
N HIS A 57 -8.67 -12.27 1.89
CA HIS A 57 -9.56 -11.59 0.93
C HIS A 57 -11.05 -11.92 1.12
N ASP A 58 -11.46 -12.22 2.34
CA ASP A 58 -12.86 -12.51 2.68
C ASP A 58 -13.60 -11.19 2.99
N PRO A 59 -14.54 -10.76 2.10
CA PRO A 59 -15.25 -9.49 2.33
C PRO A 59 -16.07 -9.48 3.64
N ALA A 60 -16.49 -10.65 4.14
CA ALA A 60 -17.19 -10.73 5.41
C ALA A 60 -16.33 -10.30 6.60
N LYS A 61 -15.00 -10.37 6.46
CA LYS A 61 -14.06 -9.96 7.50
C LYS A 61 -13.56 -8.52 7.32
N TRP A 62 -14.06 -7.81 6.32
CA TRP A 62 -13.52 -6.51 5.94
C TRP A 62 -13.53 -5.48 7.08
N ASN A 63 -14.65 -5.36 7.80
CA ASN A 63 -14.74 -4.37 8.87
C ASN A 63 -13.73 -4.66 9.99
N ASP A 64 -13.61 -5.91 10.40
CA ASP A 64 -12.65 -6.31 11.43
C ASP A 64 -11.21 -6.19 10.94
N PHE A 65 -10.97 -6.51 9.67
CA PHE A 65 -9.64 -6.34 9.07
C PHE A 65 -9.18 -4.89 9.13
N GLN A 66 -10.05 -3.96 8.79
CA GLN A 66 -9.71 -2.53 8.83
C GLN A 66 -9.28 -2.09 10.24
N ILE A 67 -10.01 -2.53 11.25
CA ILE A 67 -9.71 -2.20 12.65
C ILE A 67 -8.33 -2.78 13.03
N LYS A 68 -8.12 -4.06 12.74
CA LYS A 68 -6.87 -4.75 13.09
C LYS A 68 -5.66 -4.16 12.36
N TYR A 69 -5.81 -3.85 11.08
CA TYR A 69 -4.71 -3.28 10.31
C TYR A 69 -4.38 -1.86 10.78
N ARG A 70 -5.38 -1.05 11.11
CA ARG A 70 -5.14 0.29 11.66
C ARG A 70 -4.36 0.23 12.96
N GLU A 71 -4.62 -0.76 13.80
CA GLU A 71 -3.83 -0.96 15.02
C GLU A 71 -2.35 -1.24 14.69
N GLU A 72 -2.09 -2.06 13.67
CA GLU A 72 -0.73 -2.31 13.21
C GLU A 72 -0.08 -1.02 12.67
N LEU A 73 -0.83 -0.24 11.90
CA LEU A 73 -0.34 1.02 11.34
C LEU A 73 -0.01 2.06 12.40
N GLU A 74 -0.75 2.08 13.52
CA GLU A 74 -0.44 2.96 14.64
C GLU A 74 0.99 2.72 15.17
N GLY A 75 1.43 1.48 15.16
CA GLY A 75 2.79 1.12 15.53
C GLY A 75 3.85 1.43 14.47
N ASN A 76 3.43 1.81 13.26
CA ASN A 76 4.32 2.06 12.13
C ASN A 76 4.30 3.51 11.64
N LYS A 77 3.72 4.43 12.41
CA LYS A 77 3.62 5.84 11.99
C LYS A 77 4.93 6.46 11.51
N PRO A 78 6.07 6.26 12.19
CA PRO A 78 7.33 6.83 11.69
C PRO A 78 7.68 6.37 10.28
N ALA A 79 7.47 5.09 9.95
CA ALA A 79 7.74 4.58 8.61
C ALA A 79 6.80 5.21 7.57
N LEU A 80 5.53 5.43 7.92
CA LEU A 80 4.57 6.08 7.03
C LEU A 80 4.92 7.53 6.80
N GLU A 81 5.34 8.23 7.84
CA GLU A 81 5.78 9.62 7.73
C GLU A 81 7.03 9.74 6.86
N ASP A 82 7.95 8.77 6.92
CA ASP A 82 9.12 8.71 6.06
C ASP A 82 8.73 8.56 4.58
N LEU A 83 7.72 7.73 4.29
CA LEU A 83 7.22 7.58 2.92
C LEU A 83 6.67 8.90 2.38
N ILE A 84 5.88 9.59 3.19
CA ILE A 84 5.30 10.89 2.81
C ILE A 84 6.42 11.91 2.57
N ALA A 85 7.40 11.96 3.47
CA ALA A 85 8.53 12.89 3.35
C ALA A 85 9.33 12.62 2.07
N THR A 86 9.59 11.34 1.76
CA THR A 86 10.31 10.96 0.55
C THR A 86 9.53 11.34 -0.71
N ALA A 87 8.23 11.08 -0.73
CA ALA A 87 7.38 11.45 -1.85
C ALA A 87 7.36 12.95 -2.06
N LYS A 88 7.29 13.71 -0.97
CA LYS A 88 7.29 15.18 -1.01
C LYS A 88 8.59 15.70 -1.62
N ALA A 89 9.73 15.10 -1.24
CA ALA A 89 11.04 15.47 -1.78
C ALA A 89 11.18 15.10 -3.27
N ARG A 90 10.37 14.16 -3.75
CA ARG A 90 10.40 13.66 -5.13
C ARG A 90 9.28 14.23 -6.02
N GLY A 91 8.67 15.33 -5.64
CA GLY A 91 7.65 15.99 -6.45
C GLY A 91 6.25 15.99 -5.87
N GLY A 92 6.05 15.33 -4.71
CA GLY A 92 4.78 15.42 -3.99
C GLY A 92 3.71 14.40 -4.38
N ARG A 93 4.06 13.39 -5.18
CA ARG A 93 3.11 12.33 -5.57
C ARG A 93 3.59 10.97 -5.08
N LEU A 94 2.71 10.28 -4.35
CA LEU A 94 2.93 8.90 -3.87
C LEU A 94 1.83 8.01 -4.44
N THR A 95 2.22 6.90 -5.06
CA THR A 95 1.26 5.90 -5.53
C THR A 95 1.50 4.60 -4.78
N LEU A 96 0.47 4.13 -4.06
CA LEU A 96 0.49 2.86 -3.35
C LEU A 96 0.06 1.77 -4.32
N LEU A 97 0.93 0.78 -4.52
CA LEU A 97 0.69 -0.31 -5.45
C LEU A 97 0.32 -1.58 -4.71
N TYR A 98 -0.64 -2.31 -5.23
CA TYR A 98 -1.12 -3.56 -4.63
C TYR A 98 -1.48 -4.58 -5.70
N GLY A 99 -1.47 -5.88 -5.33
CA GLY A 99 -1.76 -6.96 -6.26
C GLY A 99 -3.17 -7.52 -6.22
N ALA A 100 -3.96 -7.20 -5.19
CA ALA A 100 -5.30 -7.73 -5.02
C ALA A 100 -6.20 -7.40 -6.21
N LYS A 101 -7.09 -8.34 -6.57
CA LYS A 101 -8.07 -8.12 -7.65
C LYS A 101 -9.21 -7.21 -7.18
N ASP A 102 -9.58 -7.34 -5.90
CA ASP A 102 -10.63 -6.51 -5.29
C ASP A 102 -10.07 -5.12 -5.01
N GLU A 103 -10.52 -4.14 -5.75
CA GLU A 103 -10.03 -2.76 -5.66
C GLU A 103 -10.62 -1.98 -4.50
N GLU A 104 -11.66 -2.52 -3.85
CA GLU A 104 -12.35 -1.85 -2.75
C GLU A 104 -12.00 -2.43 -1.39
N HIS A 105 -11.68 -3.73 -1.31
CA HIS A 105 -11.45 -4.45 -0.06
C HIS A 105 -10.04 -5.02 -0.01
N ASN A 106 -9.04 -4.12 0.07
CA ASN A 106 -7.65 -4.53 0.16
C ASN A 106 -6.89 -3.62 1.13
N GLN A 107 -5.70 -4.05 1.55
CA GLN A 107 -4.88 -3.34 2.53
C GLN A 107 -4.48 -1.92 2.07
N ALA A 108 -4.29 -1.73 0.77
CA ALA A 108 -3.86 -0.43 0.26
C ALA A 108 -4.94 0.64 0.46
N VAL A 109 -6.22 0.24 0.39
CA VAL A 109 -7.34 1.15 0.65
C VAL A 109 -7.29 1.65 2.10
N VAL A 110 -7.09 0.73 3.05
CA VAL A 110 -6.99 1.10 4.48
C VAL A 110 -5.78 1.98 4.73
N LEU A 111 -4.64 1.60 4.14
CA LEU A 111 -3.41 2.36 4.28
C LEU A 111 -3.55 3.78 3.71
N HIS A 112 -4.19 3.89 2.54
CA HIS A 112 -4.44 5.19 1.91
C HIS A 112 -5.27 6.10 2.84
N GLU A 113 -6.36 5.58 3.39
CA GLU A 113 -7.20 6.34 4.31
C GLU A 113 -6.44 6.73 5.57
N PHE A 114 -5.67 5.80 6.13
CA PHE A 114 -4.90 6.06 7.34
C PHE A 114 -3.86 7.16 7.10
N MET A 115 -3.16 7.11 5.97
CA MET A 115 -2.14 8.11 5.64
C MET A 115 -2.71 9.51 5.44
N GLN A 116 -3.99 9.63 5.06
CA GLN A 116 -4.65 10.94 4.94
C GLN A 116 -4.82 11.62 6.30
N THR A 117 -4.72 10.85 7.40
CA THR A 117 -4.88 11.41 8.76
C THR A 117 -3.56 11.83 9.40
N LEU A 118 -2.45 11.58 8.74
CA LEU A 118 -1.11 11.91 9.29
C LEU A 118 -0.74 13.38 9.10
#